data_5f7a889a0e75e6cdebe2b38a0327c196
#
_entry.id   5f7a889a0e75e6cdebe2b38a0327c196
#
_cell.length_a   1.000
_cell.length_b   1.000
_cell.length_c   1.000
_cell.angle_alpha   90.00
_cell.angle_beta   90.00
_cell.angle_gamma   90.00
#
_symmetry.space_group_name_H-M   'P 1'
#
loop_
_entity.id
_entity.type
_entity.pdbx_description
1 polymer ?
#
loop_
_entity_poly.entity_id
_entity_poly.type
_entity_poly.pdbx_seq_one_letter_code
_entity_poly.pdbx_strand_id
1 'polypeptide(L)'
;MKFNLCRIVPDNGFYIHSQVFHEIEAAMFFTLQRMGHDVTNSVNEFKTDSRNIVFGMHHCPVDVVRHDIPKDTIVYSLEQMRDSPECLRWCRKYRGLEVWDYSMRNVDVLRKAGVDNIKHCKIGYVPEISYFERNKPEERDIDILAYMSPSPRRTAVMDIFEKDPKINFVSINSLYGDERDKYIQRAKLVINLHNHDNQIFEMVRVTHLIQNKVPVLCERNSNTDFPDYMENTVFTAPYEQFVSKAYQLLQNTKELDDQVARGLEKFKQFPMEKFLKEVL
;
A
#
# COMPACT_ATOMS: atom_id res chain seq x y z
N MET A 1 23.37 12.07 -3.32
CA MET A 1 22.60 13.05 -2.53
C MET A 1 22.30 12.46 -1.17
N LYS A 2 21.95 13.29 -0.18
CA LYS A 2 21.44 12.83 1.12
C LYS A 2 19.92 12.91 1.14
N PHE A 3 19.27 11.85 1.62
CA PHE A 3 17.82 11.79 1.83
C PHE A 3 17.49 11.48 3.27
N ASN A 4 16.42 12.05 3.76
CA ASN A 4 15.81 11.70 5.03
C ASN A 4 14.38 11.20 4.78
N LEU A 5 14.10 9.95 5.10
CA LEU A 5 12.75 9.39 5.06
C LEU A 5 12.07 9.71 6.38
N CYS A 6 11.11 10.63 6.34
CA CYS A 6 10.44 11.12 7.53
C CYS A 6 9.01 10.60 7.60
N ARG A 7 8.70 9.79 8.60
CA ARG A 7 7.35 9.33 8.87
C ARG A 7 6.67 10.22 9.90
N ILE A 8 5.52 10.75 9.54
CA ILE A 8 4.70 11.54 10.48
C ILE A 8 3.85 10.58 11.33
N VAL A 9 4.07 10.67 12.63
CA VAL A 9 3.33 9.90 13.64
C VAL A 9 2.68 10.89 14.59
N PRO A 10 1.36 11.15 14.48
CA PRO A 10 0.65 12.04 15.39
C PRO A 10 0.60 11.50 16.83
N ASP A 11 -0.04 12.22 17.74
CA ASP A 11 -0.22 11.84 19.14
C ASP A 11 1.10 11.59 19.88
N ASN A 12 2.07 12.49 19.70
CA ASN A 12 3.42 12.40 20.29
C ASN A 12 4.16 11.09 19.96
N GLY A 13 3.89 10.51 18.78
CA GLY A 13 4.55 9.29 18.34
C GLY A 13 3.80 8.00 18.65
N PHE A 14 2.58 8.07 19.19
CA PHE A 14 1.81 6.88 19.61
C PHE A 14 0.76 6.40 18.59
N TYR A 15 0.52 7.13 17.50
CA TYR A 15 -0.48 6.74 16.52
C TYR A 15 -0.06 5.50 15.72
N ILE A 16 -0.56 4.33 16.13
CA ILE A 16 -0.14 3.03 15.58
C ILE A 16 -0.39 2.89 14.07
N HIS A 17 -1.42 3.54 13.52
CA HIS A 17 -1.76 3.42 12.10
C HIS A 17 -0.71 4.05 11.17
N SER A 18 0.21 4.87 11.67
CA SER A 18 1.36 5.34 10.89
C SER A 18 2.30 4.20 10.46
N GLN A 19 2.19 3.02 11.05
CA GLN A 19 2.97 1.85 10.66
C GLN A 19 2.56 1.30 9.28
N VAL A 20 1.41 1.70 8.72
CA VAL A 20 1.00 1.34 7.34
C VAL A 20 2.02 1.77 6.28
N PHE A 21 2.84 2.76 6.57
CA PHE A 21 3.86 3.28 5.64
C PHE A 21 5.20 2.52 5.71
N HIS A 22 5.37 1.65 6.71
CA HIS A 22 6.68 1.04 7.01
C HIS A 22 7.27 0.27 5.83
N GLU A 23 6.48 -0.53 5.12
CA GLU A 23 6.95 -1.33 3.98
C GLU A 23 7.39 -0.45 2.81
N ILE A 24 6.68 0.66 2.55
CA ILE A 24 7.04 1.59 1.46
C ILE A 24 8.22 2.47 1.87
N GLU A 25 8.28 2.87 3.14
CA GLU A 25 9.46 3.56 3.70
C GLU A 25 10.72 2.70 3.56
N ALA A 26 10.65 1.42 3.94
CA ALA A 26 11.75 0.48 3.79
C ALA A 26 12.10 0.23 2.30
N ALA A 27 11.10 0.07 1.44
CA ALA A 27 11.31 -0.05 -0.01
C ALA A 27 12.05 1.17 -0.58
N MET A 28 11.66 2.36 -0.17
CA MET A 28 12.31 3.61 -0.56
C MET A 28 13.75 3.67 -0.05
N PHE A 29 13.96 3.30 1.22
CA PHE A 29 15.27 3.29 1.86
C PHE A 29 16.27 2.42 1.08
N PHE A 30 15.96 1.15 0.90
CA PHE A 30 16.85 0.22 0.20
C PHE A 30 17.05 0.62 -1.27
N THR A 31 16.01 1.11 -1.93
CA THR A 31 16.12 1.53 -3.33
C THR A 31 17.05 2.72 -3.48
N LEU A 32 16.91 3.76 -2.67
CA LEU A 32 17.78 4.93 -2.70
C LEU A 32 19.24 4.58 -2.36
N GLN A 33 19.46 3.66 -1.39
CA GLN A 33 20.81 3.17 -1.07
C GLN A 33 21.45 2.45 -2.28
N ARG A 34 20.72 1.56 -2.96
CA ARG A 34 21.21 0.89 -4.18
C ARG A 34 21.49 1.87 -5.32
N MET A 35 20.79 3.00 -5.36
CA MET A 35 21.07 4.09 -6.29
C MET A 35 22.27 4.95 -5.91
N GLY A 36 22.97 4.63 -4.81
CA GLY A 36 24.17 5.31 -4.35
C GLY A 36 23.91 6.60 -3.57
N HIS A 37 22.74 6.73 -2.95
CA HIS A 37 22.39 7.85 -2.08
C HIS A 37 22.65 7.52 -0.61
N ASP A 38 22.98 8.54 0.18
CA ASP A 38 23.03 8.47 1.64
C ASP A 38 21.60 8.66 2.19
N VAL A 39 21.10 7.69 2.95
CA VAL A 39 19.70 7.65 3.38
C VAL A 39 19.60 7.44 4.88
N THR A 40 18.80 8.25 5.52
CA THR A 40 18.46 8.12 6.95
C THR A 40 16.95 8.09 7.13
N ASN A 41 16.49 7.48 8.23
CA ASN A 41 15.09 7.49 8.65
C ASN A 41 14.89 8.38 9.86
N SER A 42 13.73 9.00 9.97
CA SER A 42 13.33 9.79 11.14
C SER A 42 11.82 9.69 11.38
N VAL A 43 11.40 10.05 12.58
CA VAL A 43 9.99 10.19 12.94
C VAL A 43 9.76 11.61 13.40
N ASN A 44 8.80 12.30 12.76
CA ASN A 44 8.45 13.69 13.08
C ASN A 44 9.62 14.70 13.03
N GLU A 45 10.71 14.36 12.36
CA GLU A 45 11.92 15.21 12.30
C GLU A 45 12.30 15.48 10.83
N PHE A 46 12.30 16.76 10.44
CA PHE A 46 12.82 17.22 9.16
C PHE A 46 14.29 17.58 9.29
N LYS A 47 15.13 17.08 8.40
CA LYS A 47 16.56 17.39 8.37
C LYS A 47 16.86 18.50 7.38
N THR A 48 17.65 19.48 7.80
CA THR A 48 18.03 20.64 6.99
C THR A 48 19.22 20.36 6.07
N ASP A 49 19.97 19.28 6.31
CA ASP A 49 21.13 18.85 5.52
C ASP A 49 20.80 17.72 4.53
N SER A 50 19.55 17.36 4.43
CA SER A 50 19.04 16.25 3.62
C SER A 50 17.74 16.61 2.93
N ARG A 51 17.50 16.09 1.73
CA ARG A 51 16.19 16.20 1.07
C ARG A 51 15.20 15.26 1.76
N ASN A 52 14.15 15.80 2.34
CA ASN A 52 13.17 15.00 3.06
C ASN A 52 12.14 14.38 2.10
N ILE A 53 11.87 13.07 2.28
CA ILE A 53 10.73 12.38 1.67
C ILE A 53 9.79 11.99 2.80
N VAL A 54 8.57 12.52 2.79
CA VAL A 54 7.67 12.47 3.95
C VAL A 54 6.48 11.57 3.68
N PHE A 55 6.24 10.65 4.60
CA PHE A 55 5.09 9.74 4.63
C PHE A 55 4.11 10.19 5.71
N GLY A 56 2.81 10.13 5.42
CA GLY A 56 1.78 10.51 6.38
C GLY A 56 1.62 12.02 6.58
N MET A 57 2.05 12.86 5.63
CA MET A 57 1.98 14.32 5.71
C MET A 57 0.55 14.85 5.97
N HIS A 58 -0.49 14.09 5.63
CA HIS A 58 -1.88 14.48 5.91
C HIS A 58 -2.17 14.62 7.41
N HIS A 59 -1.40 13.98 8.27
CA HIS A 59 -1.47 14.13 9.72
C HIS A 59 -0.77 15.40 10.25
N CYS A 60 0.11 16.00 9.45
CA CYS A 60 0.86 17.16 9.89
C CYS A 60 -0.06 18.40 9.97
N PRO A 61 0.01 19.22 11.06
CA PRO A 61 -0.73 20.47 11.14
C PRO A 61 -0.38 21.44 10.01
N VAL A 62 -1.36 22.23 9.54
CA VAL A 62 -1.16 23.14 8.40
C VAL A 62 -0.07 24.18 8.66
N ASP A 63 0.03 24.66 9.88
CA ASP A 63 1.02 25.69 10.25
C ASP A 63 2.45 25.13 10.20
N VAL A 64 2.65 23.87 10.64
CA VAL A 64 3.93 23.16 10.52
C VAL A 64 4.29 23.00 9.04
N VAL A 65 3.35 22.58 8.19
CA VAL A 65 3.60 22.42 6.75
C VAL A 65 4.05 23.74 6.09
N ARG A 66 3.54 24.88 6.55
CA ARG A 66 3.83 26.18 5.95
C ARG A 66 5.13 26.82 6.42
N HIS A 67 5.53 26.58 7.65
CA HIS A 67 6.60 27.35 8.31
C HIS A 67 7.84 26.52 8.65
N ASP A 68 7.68 25.24 8.96
CA ASP A 68 8.76 24.43 9.53
C ASP A 68 9.33 23.40 8.54
N ILE A 69 8.66 23.17 7.41
CA ILE A 69 9.08 22.18 6.43
C ILE A 69 10.05 22.79 5.41
N PRO A 70 11.24 22.20 5.18
CA PRO A 70 12.13 22.62 4.11
C PRO A 70 11.44 22.63 2.74
N LYS A 71 11.67 23.66 1.92
CA LYS A 71 10.96 23.88 0.65
C LYS A 71 11.20 22.81 -0.40
N ASP A 72 12.31 22.08 -0.31
CA ASP A 72 12.68 20.98 -1.21
C ASP A 72 12.14 19.62 -0.74
N THR A 73 11.27 19.62 0.29
CA THR A 73 10.61 18.42 0.80
C THR A 73 9.68 17.82 -0.25
N ILE A 74 9.76 16.50 -0.36
CA ILE A 74 8.88 15.66 -1.16
C ILE A 74 7.83 15.06 -0.23
N VAL A 75 6.56 15.19 -0.58
CA VAL A 75 5.46 14.45 0.07
C VAL A 75 5.20 13.20 -0.74
N TYR A 76 5.49 12.01 -0.22
CA TYR A 76 5.03 10.78 -0.86
C TYR A 76 3.66 10.42 -0.29
N SER A 77 2.62 10.78 -1.02
CA SER A 77 1.24 10.52 -0.66
C SER A 77 0.87 9.08 -1.03
N LEU A 78 0.36 8.33 -0.05
CA LEU A 78 -0.03 6.92 -0.18
C LEU A 78 -1.52 6.72 0.18
N GLU A 79 -2.24 7.80 0.43
CA GLU A 79 -3.66 7.77 0.79
C GLU A 79 -4.56 7.61 -0.45
N GLN A 80 -5.70 6.97 -0.26
CA GLN A 80 -6.73 6.90 -1.29
C GLN A 80 -7.61 8.15 -1.25
N MET A 81 -7.32 9.09 -2.15
CA MET A 81 -8.01 10.37 -2.20
C MET A 81 -9.36 10.26 -2.89
N ARG A 82 -10.33 11.03 -2.39
CA ARG A 82 -11.66 11.18 -2.99
C ARG A 82 -11.82 12.58 -3.53
N ASP A 83 -12.53 12.70 -4.65
CA ASP A 83 -12.95 14.02 -5.18
C ASP A 83 -14.12 14.57 -4.34
N SER A 84 -13.80 14.99 -3.11
CA SER A 84 -14.75 15.54 -2.15
C SER A 84 -14.21 16.86 -1.57
N PRO A 85 -15.11 17.80 -1.17
CA PRO A 85 -14.69 19.06 -0.59
C PRO A 85 -13.75 18.91 0.61
N GLU A 86 -13.93 17.86 1.41
CA GLU A 86 -13.09 17.55 2.56
C GLU A 86 -11.69 17.14 2.11
N CYS A 87 -11.59 16.18 1.19
CA CYS A 87 -10.32 15.71 0.67
C CYS A 87 -9.55 16.84 -0.05
N LEU A 88 -10.21 17.59 -0.91
CA LEU A 88 -9.61 18.75 -1.59
C LEU A 88 -9.09 19.80 -0.59
N ARG A 89 -9.77 19.98 0.54
CA ARG A 89 -9.35 20.93 1.58
C ARG A 89 -8.03 20.51 2.25
N TRP A 90 -7.88 19.23 2.61
CA TRP A 90 -6.62 18.80 3.21
C TRP A 90 -5.49 18.64 2.18
N CYS A 91 -5.78 18.31 0.92
CA CYS A 91 -4.77 18.30 -0.15
C CYS A 91 -4.15 19.69 -0.39
N ARG A 92 -4.91 20.76 -0.18
CA ARG A 92 -4.40 22.14 -0.37
C ARG A 92 -3.19 22.49 0.50
N LYS A 93 -2.97 21.80 1.60
CA LYS A 93 -1.78 22.01 2.43
C LYS A 93 -0.47 21.61 1.73
N TYR A 94 -0.54 20.79 0.67
CA TYR A 94 0.62 20.37 -0.10
C TYR A 94 1.05 21.39 -1.17
N ARG A 95 0.31 22.51 -1.34
CA ARG A 95 0.67 23.56 -2.28
C ARG A 95 2.06 24.13 -1.98
N GLY A 96 2.89 24.24 -3.03
CA GLY A 96 4.26 24.71 -2.92
C GLY A 96 5.28 23.63 -2.55
N LEU A 97 4.85 22.39 -2.30
CA LEU A 97 5.72 21.23 -2.12
C LEU A 97 5.73 20.35 -3.38
N GLU A 98 6.78 19.55 -3.55
CA GLU A 98 6.78 18.46 -4.52
C GLU A 98 5.97 17.29 -3.92
N VAL A 99 5.00 16.78 -4.68
CA VAL A 99 4.16 15.66 -4.25
C VAL A 99 4.34 14.49 -5.20
N TRP A 100 4.67 13.34 -4.64
CA TRP A 100 4.64 12.06 -5.33
C TRP A 100 3.39 11.29 -4.94
N ASP A 101 2.77 10.62 -5.91
CA ASP A 101 1.64 9.73 -5.65
C ASP A 101 1.70 8.52 -6.58
N TYR A 102 1.24 7.38 -6.11
CA TYR A 102 1.27 6.11 -6.85
C TYR A 102 0.07 5.93 -7.80
N SER A 103 -0.99 6.72 -7.65
CA SER A 103 -2.26 6.63 -8.39
C SER A 103 -2.49 7.85 -9.26
N MET A 104 -2.76 7.63 -10.54
CA MET A 104 -3.14 8.72 -11.45
C MET A 104 -4.45 9.40 -11.04
N ARG A 105 -5.36 8.66 -10.43
CA ARG A 105 -6.61 9.20 -9.90
C ARG A 105 -6.36 10.17 -8.74
N ASN A 106 -5.42 9.85 -7.86
CA ASN A 106 -4.97 10.78 -6.81
C ASN A 106 -4.30 12.02 -7.40
N VAL A 107 -3.46 11.86 -8.43
CA VAL A 107 -2.83 12.97 -9.14
C VAL A 107 -3.88 13.97 -9.64
N ASP A 108 -5.00 13.48 -10.18
CA ASP A 108 -6.09 14.36 -10.65
C ASP A 108 -6.79 15.09 -9.49
N VAL A 109 -6.98 14.43 -8.35
CA VAL A 109 -7.53 15.05 -7.13
C VAL A 109 -6.59 16.14 -6.60
N LEU A 110 -5.29 15.87 -6.56
CA LEU A 110 -4.27 16.85 -6.16
C LEU A 110 -4.24 18.07 -7.07
N ARG A 111 -4.32 17.89 -8.40
CA ARG A 111 -4.42 18.99 -9.37
C ARG A 111 -5.66 19.84 -9.13
N LYS A 112 -6.81 19.22 -8.91
CA LYS A 112 -8.06 19.94 -8.56
C LYS A 112 -7.93 20.73 -7.26
N ALA A 113 -7.13 20.26 -6.31
CA ALA A 113 -6.81 20.98 -5.08
C ALA A 113 -5.83 22.15 -5.29
N GLY A 114 -5.26 22.31 -6.51
CA GLY A 114 -4.28 23.35 -6.86
C GLY A 114 -2.87 23.03 -6.36
N VAL A 115 -2.49 21.76 -6.35
CA VAL A 115 -1.11 21.32 -6.20
C VAL A 115 -0.51 21.21 -7.61
N ASP A 116 0.59 21.91 -7.86
CA ASP A 116 1.14 22.08 -9.22
C ASP A 116 2.32 21.14 -9.48
N ASN A 117 3.18 20.91 -8.49
CA ASN A 117 4.36 20.07 -8.62
C ASN A 117 4.06 18.63 -8.19
N ILE A 118 3.45 17.85 -9.10
CA ILE A 118 3.05 16.47 -8.83
C ILE A 118 3.75 15.52 -9.79
N LYS A 119 4.31 14.44 -9.25
CA LYS A 119 4.91 13.35 -10.02
C LYS A 119 4.22 12.02 -9.72
N HIS A 120 3.97 11.24 -10.76
CA HIS A 120 3.44 9.89 -10.63
C HIS A 120 4.58 8.93 -10.27
N CYS A 121 4.74 8.63 -8.98
CA CYS A 121 5.76 7.74 -8.45
C CYS A 121 5.17 6.36 -8.17
N LYS A 122 5.33 5.44 -9.10
CA LYS A 122 4.83 4.07 -9.00
C LYS A 122 5.57 3.29 -7.92
N ILE A 123 4.89 2.30 -7.31
CA ILE A 123 5.49 1.37 -6.35
C ILE A 123 5.97 0.14 -7.12
N GLY A 124 7.26 -0.16 -7.04
CA GLY A 124 7.90 -1.26 -7.73
C GLY A 124 8.42 -2.36 -6.81
N TYR A 125 9.05 -3.36 -7.43
CA TYR A 125 9.70 -4.47 -6.73
C TYR A 125 10.97 -4.04 -6.01
N VAL A 126 11.14 -4.55 -4.77
CA VAL A 126 12.32 -4.32 -3.92
C VAL A 126 12.66 -5.62 -3.20
N PRO A 127 13.78 -6.29 -3.52
CA PRO A 127 14.07 -7.62 -2.97
C PRO A 127 14.21 -7.64 -1.45
N GLU A 128 14.70 -6.55 -0.84
CA GLU A 128 14.94 -6.46 0.61
C GLU A 128 13.69 -6.43 1.46
N ILE A 129 12.51 -6.20 0.89
CA ILE A 129 11.24 -6.21 1.62
C ILE A 129 10.48 -7.54 1.51
N SER A 130 11.18 -8.61 1.16
CA SER A 130 10.69 -9.99 1.32
C SER A 130 11.04 -10.45 2.73
N TYR A 131 10.16 -10.19 3.69
CA TYR A 131 10.47 -10.29 5.12
C TYR A 131 10.30 -11.69 5.70
N PHE A 132 9.48 -12.53 5.07
CA PHE A 132 9.17 -13.86 5.60
C PHE A 132 8.94 -14.88 4.48
N GLU A 133 9.06 -16.15 4.84
CA GLU A 133 8.53 -17.25 4.04
C GLU A 133 7.17 -17.67 4.59
N ARG A 134 6.26 -18.05 3.69
CA ARG A 134 4.98 -18.62 4.09
C ARG A 134 5.18 -19.97 4.74
N ASN A 135 4.31 -20.31 5.66
CA ASN A 135 4.25 -21.65 6.23
C ASN A 135 4.03 -22.71 5.14
N LYS A 136 4.42 -23.94 5.42
CA LYS A 136 4.14 -25.07 4.52
C LYS A 136 2.64 -25.21 4.29
N PRO A 137 2.20 -25.75 3.15
CA PRO A 137 0.77 -25.84 2.84
C PRO A 137 -0.07 -26.50 3.94
N GLU A 138 0.45 -27.54 4.59
CA GLU A 138 -0.21 -28.27 5.69
C GLU A 138 -0.33 -27.47 6.99
N GLU A 139 0.47 -26.42 7.16
CA GLU A 139 0.48 -25.54 8.34
C GLU A 139 -0.36 -24.29 8.13
N ARG A 140 -0.94 -24.10 6.93
CA ARG A 140 -1.80 -22.94 6.61
C ARG A 140 -3.23 -23.23 7.02
N ASP A 141 -3.54 -22.91 8.25
CA ASP A 141 -4.84 -23.18 8.86
C ASP A 141 -5.89 -22.08 8.60
N ILE A 142 -5.49 -20.91 8.14
CA ILE A 142 -6.42 -19.80 7.77
C ILE A 142 -6.77 -19.93 6.29
N ASP A 143 -8.04 -20.19 5.97
CA ASP A 143 -8.49 -20.28 4.58
C ASP A 143 -8.50 -18.92 3.92
N ILE A 144 -9.14 -17.93 4.56
CA ILE A 144 -9.21 -16.55 4.07
C ILE A 144 -8.82 -15.59 5.19
N LEU A 145 -7.86 -14.72 4.92
CA LEU A 145 -7.46 -13.62 5.79
C LEU A 145 -7.88 -12.27 5.21
N ALA A 146 -8.52 -11.44 6.04
CA ALA A 146 -8.73 -10.02 5.80
C ALA A 146 -7.96 -9.19 6.82
N TYR A 147 -7.13 -8.22 6.37
CA TYR A 147 -6.51 -7.23 7.25
C TYR A 147 -6.72 -5.82 6.66
N MET A 148 -7.89 -5.29 6.92
CA MET A 148 -8.34 -4.01 6.38
C MET A 148 -9.34 -3.36 7.32
N SER A 149 -9.37 -2.03 7.33
CA SER A 149 -10.38 -1.28 8.10
C SER A 149 -11.79 -1.65 7.65
N PRO A 150 -12.72 -1.84 8.57
CA PRO A 150 -14.10 -2.17 8.23
C PRO A 150 -14.79 -1.02 7.49
N SER A 151 -15.70 -1.37 6.60
CA SER A 151 -16.68 -0.47 5.99
C SER A 151 -17.92 -1.29 5.65
N PRO A 152 -19.09 -0.68 5.45
CA PRO A 152 -20.31 -1.43 5.13
C PRO A 152 -20.12 -2.39 3.94
N ARG A 153 -19.40 -1.95 2.94
CA ARG A 153 -19.09 -2.71 1.73
C ARG A 153 -18.20 -3.92 2.01
N ARG A 154 -17.13 -3.74 2.79
CA ARG A 154 -16.20 -4.81 3.20
C ARG A 154 -16.87 -5.79 4.15
N THR A 155 -17.60 -5.28 5.14
CA THR A 155 -18.33 -6.09 6.13
C THR A 155 -19.33 -7.01 5.44
N ALA A 156 -20.08 -6.53 4.43
CA ALA A 156 -21.04 -7.36 3.70
C ALA A 156 -20.40 -8.62 3.06
N VAL A 157 -19.17 -8.52 2.57
CA VAL A 157 -18.44 -9.68 2.02
C VAL A 157 -17.84 -10.53 3.14
N MET A 158 -17.24 -9.91 4.15
CA MET A 158 -16.61 -10.64 5.28
C MET A 158 -17.62 -11.45 6.07
N ASP A 159 -18.83 -10.92 6.29
CA ASP A 159 -19.92 -11.62 6.97
C ASP A 159 -20.35 -12.92 6.28
N ILE A 160 -20.19 -13.01 4.95
CA ILE A 160 -20.50 -14.24 4.22
C ILE A 160 -19.50 -15.34 4.59
N PHE A 161 -18.21 -15.01 4.64
CA PHE A 161 -17.17 -15.97 5.01
C PHE A 161 -17.23 -16.34 6.50
N GLU A 162 -17.52 -15.38 7.38
CA GLU A 162 -17.61 -15.58 8.82
C GLU A 162 -18.76 -16.52 9.21
N LYS A 163 -19.87 -16.50 8.43
CA LYS A 163 -21.05 -17.35 8.65
C LYS A 163 -20.92 -18.74 8.02
N ASP A 164 -19.92 -18.99 7.19
CA ASP A 164 -19.72 -20.32 6.58
C ASP A 164 -18.86 -21.20 7.49
N PRO A 165 -19.43 -22.25 8.13
CA PRO A 165 -18.69 -23.11 9.06
C PRO A 165 -17.61 -23.96 8.37
N LYS A 166 -17.56 -23.98 7.03
CA LYS A 166 -16.55 -24.69 6.25
C LYS A 166 -15.30 -23.89 5.96
N ILE A 167 -15.31 -22.59 6.30
CA ILE A 167 -14.22 -21.65 6.02
C ILE A 167 -13.64 -21.17 7.35
N ASN A 168 -12.36 -21.37 7.55
CA ASN A 168 -11.65 -20.68 8.61
C ASN A 168 -11.30 -19.27 8.14
N PHE A 169 -12.23 -18.35 8.35
CA PHE A 169 -12.06 -16.92 8.05
C PHE A 169 -11.50 -16.19 9.26
N VAL A 170 -10.46 -15.39 9.02
CA VAL A 170 -9.87 -14.52 10.04
C VAL A 170 -9.86 -13.08 9.55
N SER A 171 -10.39 -12.17 10.35
CA SER A 171 -10.29 -10.74 10.13
C SER A 171 -9.48 -10.09 11.24
N ILE A 172 -8.42 -9.37 10.86
CA ILE A 172 -7.58 -8.61 11.79
C ILE A 172 -7.62 -7.13 11.43
N ASN A 173 -7.54 -6.28 12.45
CA ASN A 173 -7.45 -4.83 12.28
C ASN A 173 -6.40 -4.27 13.25
N SER A 174 -5.75 -3.18 12.84
CA SER A 174 -4.75 -2.48 13.67
C SER A 174 -3.54 -3.33 14.10
N LEU A 175 -3.22 -4.40 13.35
CA LEU A 175 -1.98 -5.16 13.48
C LEU A 175 -1.04 -4.79 12.32
N TYR A 176 0.24 -4.64 12.63
CA TYR A 176 1.30 -4.24 11.70
C TYR A 176 2.57 -5.06 11.92
N GLY A 177 3.49 -5.02 10.94
CA GLY A 177 4.78 -5.70 11.02
C GLY A 177 4.63 -7.19 11.35
N ASP A 178 5.53 -7.70 12.19
CA ASP A 178 5.63 -9.13 12.51
C ASP A 178 4.33 -9.73 13.09
N GLU A 179 3.56 -8.96 13.86
CA GLU A 179 2.30 -9.46 14.44
C GLU A 179 1.24 -9.69 13.36
N ARG A 180 1.15 -8.83 12.35
CA ARG A 180 0.31 -9.03 11.17
C ARG A 180 0.83 -10.20 10.32
N ASP A 181 2.14 -10.24 10.13
CA ASP A 181 2.78 -11.17 9.21
C ASP A 181 2.67 -12.63 9.69
N LYS A 182 2.58 -12.88 10.99
CA LYS A 182 2.24 -14.21 11.57
C LYS A 182 0.90 -14.74 11.05
N TYR A 183 -0.10 -13.88 10.87
CA TYR A 183 -1.38 -14.30 10.28
C TYR A 183 -1.25 -14.52 8.77
N ILE A 184 -0.51 -13.65 8.08
CA ILE A 184 -0.31 -13.75 6.63
C ILE A 184 0.42 -15.05 6.27
N GLN A 185 1.42 -15.47 7.04
CA GLN A 185 2.15 -16.73 6.83
C GLN A 185 1.25 -17.96 6.88
N ARG A 186 0.21 -17.93 7.71
CA ARG A 186 -0.77 -19.01 7.92
C ARG A 186 -1.91 -18.99 6.91
N ALA A 187 -2.08 -17.91 6.15
CA ALA A 187 -3.20 -17.77 5.24
C ALA A 187 -3.01 -18.51 3.92
N LYS A 188 -4.06 -19.19 3.45
CA LYS A 188 -4.13 -19.75 2.09
C LYS A 188 -4.38 -18.64 1.09
N LEU A 189 -5.30 -17.74 1.38
CA LEU A 189 -5.70 -16.62 0.53
C LEU A 189 -5.90 -15.35 1.38
N VAL A 190 -5.32 -14.25 0.93
CA VAL A 190 -5.64 -12.91 1.48
C VAL A 190 -6.63 -12.22 0.55
N ILE A 191 -7.61 -11.52 1.12
CA ILE A 191 -8.56 -10.74 0.34
C ILE A 191 -8.30 -9.23 0.48
N ASN A 192 -8.46 -8.52 -0.64
CA ASN A 192 -8.31 -7.07 -0.72
C ASN A 192 -9.50 -6.44 -1.43
N LEU A 193 -10.37 -5.77 -0.67
CA LEU A 193 -11.58 -5.09 -1.14
C LEU A 193 -11.39 -3.57 -1.05
N HIS A 194 -11.95 -2.83 -2.00
CA HIS A 194 -11.98 -1.38 -1.93
C HIS A 194 -12.77 -0.90 -0.72
N ASN A 195 -12.28 0.15 -0.07
CA ASN A 195 -12.98 0.79 1.05
C ASN A 195 -14.06 1.77 0.56
N HIS A 196 -13.79 2.43 -0.56
CA HIS A 196 -14.59 3.50 -1.13
C HIS A 196 -14.90 3.24 -2.61
N ASP A 197 -15.84 3.99 -3.15
CA ASP A 197 -16.24 3.91 -4.55
C ASP A 197 -15.21 4.49 -5.54
N ASN A 198 -14.20 5.21 -5.06
CA ASN A 198 -13.11 5.73 -5.89
C ASN A 198 -12.18 4.64 -6.45
N GLN A 199 -12.23 3.44 -5.90
CA GLN A 199 -11.62 2.23 -6.44
C GLN A 199 -10.15 2.39 -6.91
N ILE A 200 -9.33 3.00 -6.06
CA ILE A 200 -7.87 3.03 -6.27
C ILE A 200 -7.31 1.67 -5.83
N PHE A 201 -6.51 1.05 -6.69
CA PHE A 201 -5.88 -0.22 -6.36
C PHE A 201 -4.89 -0.07 -5.19
N GLU A 202 -4.99 -0.95 -4.20
CA GLU A 202 -4.28 -0.85 -2.92
C GLU A 202 -2.82 -1.31 -3.03
N MET A 203 -2.00 -0.54 -3.77
CA MET A 203 -0.61 -0.91 -4.06
C MET A 203 0.22 -1.18 -2.80
N VAL A 204 0.05 -0.38 -1.75
CA VAL A 204 0.83 -0.51 -0.50
C VAL A 204 0.69 -1.90 0.11
N ARG A 205 -0.54 -2.41 0.24
CA ARG A 205 -0.81 -3.74 0.77
C ARG A 205 -0.43 -4.85 -0.20
N VAL A 206 -0.81 -4.68 -1.46
CA VAL A 206 -0.70 -5.75 -2.46
C VAL A 206 0.76 -6.03 -2.82
N THR A 207 1.61 -5.00 -2.90
CA THR A 207 3.04 -5.20 -3.17
C THR A 207 3.75 -5.95 -2.05
N HIS A 208 3.40 -5.70 -0.79
CA HIS A 208 3.89 -6.48 0.35
C HIS A 208 3.52 -7.97 0.21
N LEU A 209 2.26 -8.26 -0.14
CA LEU A 209 1.80 -9.64 -0.31
C LEU A 209 2.52 -10.36 -1.45
N ILE A 210 2.63 -9.73 -2.62
CA ILE A 210 3.30 -10.33 -3.79
C ILE A 210 4.76 -10.63 -3.48
N GLN A 211 5.49 -9.70 -2.87
CA GLN A 211 6.91 -9.85 -2.57
C GLN A 211 7.17 -10.95 -1.55
N ASN A 212 6.24 -11.21 -0.66
CA ASN A 212 6.29 -12.31 0.30
C ASN A 212 5.56 -13.58 -0.18
N LYS A 213 5.29 -13.69 -1.48
CA LYS A 213 4.69 -14.86 -2.14
C LYS A 213 3.34 -15.27 -1.56
N VAL A 214 2.51 -14.30 -1.21
CA VAL A 214 1.18 -14.52 -0.61
C VAL A 214 0.10 -14.38 -1.68
N PRO A 215 -0.78 -15.39 -1.88
CA PRO A 215 -1.91 -15.26 -2.79
C PRO A 215 -2.86 -14.18 -2.31
N VAL A 216 -3.22 -13.29 -3.20
CA VAL A 216 -4.18 -12.23 -2.91
C VAL A 216 -5.25 -12.15 -3.99
N LEU A 217 -6.51 -12.15 -3.57
CA LEU A 217 -7.65 -11.81 -4.40
C LEU A 217 -8.00 -10.34 -4.20
N CYS A 218 -7.87 -9.57 -5.26
CA CYS A 218 -8.16 -8.14 -5.25
C CYS A 218 -9.48 -7.86 -5.96
N GLU A 219 -10.27 -6.98 -5.40
CA GLU A 219 -11.40 -6.43 -6.12
C GLU A 219 -10.92 -5.58 -7.29
N ARG A 220 -11.50 -5.85 -8.48
CA ARG A 220 -11.25 -5.07 -9.69
C ARG A 220 -12.54 -4.97 -10.50
N ASN A 221 -13.03 -3.77 -10.61
CA ASN A 221 -14.17 -3.41 -11.45
C ASN A 221 -13.68 -2.60 -12.66
N SER A 222 -14.56 -2.31 -13.62
CA SER A 222 -14.22 -1.51 -14.81
C SER A 222 -13.64 -0.12 -14.49
N ASN A 223 -13.99 0.43 -13.34
CA ASN A 223 -13.56 1.76 -12.89
C ASN A 223 -12.34 1.73 -11.96
N THR A 224 -11.77 0.56 -11.65
CA THR A 224 -10.61 0.48 -10.77
C THR A 224 -9.40 1.13 -11.45
N ASP A 225 -8.73 2.06 -10.74
CA ASP A 225 -7.41 2.58 -11.13
C ASP A 225 -6.36 1.49 -10.90
N PHE A 226 -6.32 0.54 -11.83
CA PHE A 226 -5.47 -0.64 -11.78
C PHE A 226 -4.24 -0.43 -12.66
N PRO A 227 -3.03 -0.46 -12.12
CA PRO A 227 -1.82 -0.21 -12.90
C PRO A 227 -1.56 -1.34 -13.92
N ASP A 228 -1.29 -0.98 -15.18
CA ASP A 228 -1.06 -1.96 -16.27
C ASP A 228 0.07 -2.95 -15.96
N TYR A 229 1.12 -2.51 -15.27
CA TYR A 229 2.23 -3.37 -14.90
C TYR A 229 1.88 -4.42 -13.83
N MET A 230 0.72 -4.28 -13.19
CA MET A 230 0.17 -5.25 -12.23
C MET A 230 -0.72 -6.31 -12.88
N GLU A 231 -0.97 -6.23 -14.19
CA GLU A 231 -1.74 -7.24 -14.91
C GLU A 231 -1.16 -8.65 -14.69
N ASN A 232 -2.02 -9.60 -14.32
CA ASN A 232 -1.65 -10.99 -14.05
C ASN A 232 -0.63 -11.20 -12.91
N THR A 233 -0.44 -10.23 -12.02
CA THR A 233 0.39 -10.41 -10.82
C THR A 233 -0.39 -10.95 -9.63
N VAL A 234 -1.71 -10.72 -9.61
CA VAL A 234 -2.64 -11.12 -8.55
C VAL A 234 -3.92 -11.71 -9.14
N PHE A 235 -4.71 -12.37 -8.31
CA PHE A 235 -6.07 -12.72 -8.68
C PHE A 235 -6.97 -11.48 -8.59
N THR A 236 -7.90 -11.35 -9.54
CA THR A 236 -8.87 -10.25 -9.53
C THR A 236 -10.28 -10.77 -9.76
N ALA A 237 -11.26 -10.09 -9.19
CA ALA A 237 -12.67 -10.29 -9.46
C ALA A 237 -13.46 -8.99 -9.27
N PRO A 238 -14.56 -8.76 -10.02
CA PRO A 238 -15.49 -7.70 -9.70
C PRO A 238 -16.21 -8.00 -8.38
N TYR A 239 -16.73 -6.97 -7.74
CA TYR A 239 -17.34 -7.09 -6.42
C TYR A 239 -18.45 -8.18 -6.35
N GLU A 240 -19.31 -8.22 -7.36
CA GLU A 240 -20.44 -9.15 -7.44
C GLU A 240 -20.02 -10.62 -7.55
N GLN A 241 -18.81 -10.87 -8.05
CA GLN A 241 -18.23 -12.21 -8.22
C GLN A 241 -17.16 -12.53 -7.18
N PHE A 242 -16.87 -11.61 -6.26
CA PHE A 242 -15.72 -11.70 -5.37
C PHE A 242 -15.77 -12.93 -4.47
N VAL A 243 -16.92 -13.17 -3.85
CA VAL A 243 -17.14 -14.30 -2.94
C VAL A 243 -17.01 -15.64 -3.69
N SER A 244 -17.70 -15.78 -4.83
CA SER A 244 -17.63 -16.99 -5.64
C SER A 244 -16.22 -17.28 -6.15
N LYS A 245 -15.46 -16.23 -6.52
CA LYS A 245 -14.06 -16.36 -6.93
C LYS A 245 -13.17 -16.82 -5.78
N ALA A 246 -13.36 -16.30 -4.57
CA ALA A 246 -12.61 -16.74 -3.38
C ALA A 246 -12.82 -18.25 -3.11
N TYR A 247 -14.08 -18.71 -3.12
CA TYR A 247 -14.37 -20.14 -2.97
C TYR A 247 -13.75 -21.00 -4.08
N GLN A 248 -13.82 -20.56 -5.33
CA GLN A 248 -13.20 -21.25 -6.46
C GLN A 248 -11.70 -21.42 -6.26
N LEU A 249 -11.01 -20.36 -5.80
CA LEU A 249 -9.57 -20.37 -5.59
C LEU A 249 -9.16 -21.32 -4.47
N LEU A 250 -9.92 -21.41 -3.40
CA LEU A 250 -9.64 -22.32 -2.28
C LEU A 250 -9.76 -23.81 -2.66
N GLN A 251 -10.49 -24.14 -3.71
CA GLN A 251 -10.60 -25.52 -4.21
C GLN A 251 -9.32 -26.01 -4.93
N ASN A 252 -8.44 -25.10 -5.34
CA ASN A 252 -7.20 -25.42 -6.06
C ASN A 252 -5.99 -24.67 -5.47
N THR A 253 -5.50 -25.15 -4.35
CA THR A 253 -4.36 -24.53 -3.65
C THR A 253 -3.06 -24.55 -4.45
N LYS A 254 -2.89 -25.53 -5.36
CA LYS A 254 -1.74 -25.54 -6.27
C LYS A 254 -1.78 -24.36 -7.24
N GLU A 255 -2.94 -24.02 -7.78
CA GLU A 255 -3.09 -22.85 -8.64
C GLU A 255 -2.76 -21.55 -7.90
N LEU A 256 -3.10 -21.45 -6.60
CA LEU A 256 -2.72 -20.31 -5.77
C LEU A 256 -1.20 -20.10 -5.76
N ASP A 257 -0.45 -21.14 -5.43
CA ASP A 257 1.01 -21.07 -5.32
C ASP A 257 1.68 -20.85 -6.69
N ASP A 258 1.18 -21.50 -7.75
CA ASP A 258 1.67 -21.33 -9.14
C ASP A 258 1.44 -19.88 -9.65
N GLN A 259 0.27 -19.30 -9.38
CA GLN A 259 -0.03 -17.90 -9.78
C GLN A 259 0.85 -16.91 -9.04
N VAL A 260 1.06 -17.11 -7.76
CA VAL A 260 1.94 -16.23 -6.96
C VAL A 260 3.38 -16.25 -7.49
N ALA A 261 3.90 -17.42 -7.83
CA ALA A 261 5.23 -17.53 -8.43
C ALA A 261 5.32 -16.76 -9.75
N ARG A 262 4.35 -16.96 -10.65
CA ARG A 262 4.28 -16.20 -11.93
C ARG A 262 4.11 -14.70 -11.70
N GLY A 263 3.26 -14.31 -10.76
CA GLY A 263 3.00 -12.91 -10.43
C GLY A 263 4.23 -12.20 -9.89
N LEU A 264 4.99 -12.85 -9.00
CA LEU A 264 6.24 -12.33 -8.49
C LEU A 264 7.30 -12.18 -9.60
N GLU A 265 7.49 -13.19 -10.47
CA GLU A 265 8.46 -13.10 -11.57
C GLU A 265 8.09 -11.96 -12.54
N LYS A 266 6.81 -11.73 -12.77
CA LYS A 266 6.36 -10.57 -13.53
C LYS A 266 6.64 -9.25 -12.80
N PHE A 267 6.34 -9.17 -11.50
CA PHE A 267 6.55 -7.94 -10.72
C PHE A 267 8.03 -7.58 -10.59
N LYS A 268 8.94 -8.54 -10.54
CA LYS A 268 10.40 -8.32 -10.57
C LYS A 268 10.89 -7.55 -11.81
N GLN A 269 10.14 -7.56 -12.91
CA GLN A 269 10.47 -6.80 -14.12
C GLN A 269 10.26 -5.28 -13.96
N PHE A 270 9.66 -4.87 -12.84
CA PHE A 270 9.35 -3.48 -12.52
C PHE A 270 10.04 -3.06 -11.21
N PRO A 271 11.38 -2.99 -11.19
CA PRO A 271 12.12 -2.60 -9.98
C PRO A 271 11.81 -1.15 -9.61
N MET A 272 11.77 -0.88 -8.31
CA MET A 272 11.47 0.45 -7.76
C MET A 272 12.45 1.53 -8.26
N GLU A 273 13.71 1.17 -8.52
CA GLU A 273 14.72 2.07 -9.06
C GLU A 273 14.34 2.67 -10.42
N LYS A 274 13.64 1.89 -11.25
CA LYS A 274 13.15 2.37 -12.54
C LYS A 274 12.18 3.53 -12.34
N PHE A 275 11.27 3.39 -11.42
CA PHE A 275 10.25 4.40 -11.13
C PHE A 275 10.82 5.63 -10.41
N LEU A 276 11.78 5.43 -9.50
CA LEU A 276 12.44 6.54 -8.81
C LEU A 276 13.29 7.38 -9.76
N LYS A 277 13.95 6.79 -10.76
CA LYS A 277 14.70 7.52 -11.79
C LYS A 277 13.82 8.45 -12.63
N GLU A 278 12.53 8.15 -12.75
CA GLU A 278 11.58 8.98 -13.50
C GLU A 278 11.16 10.23 -12.71
N VAL A 279 11.29 10.23 -11.38
CA VAL A 279 10.80 11.30 -10.52
C VAL A 279 11.89 12.06 -9.75
N LEU A 280 13.09 11.51 -9.60
CA LEU A 280 14.25 12.19 -9.00
C LEU A 280 14.90 13.16 -9.98
#